data_49f9bfcf9b8ad7dd1a8e3dd45895c411
#
_entry.id   49f9bfcf9b8ad7dd1a8e3dd45895c411
#
_cell.length_a   1.000
_cell.length_b   1.000
_cell.length_c   1.000
_cell.angle_alpha   90.00
_cell.angle_beta   90.00
_cell.angle_gamma   90.00
#
_symmetry.space_group_name_H-M   'P 1'
#
loop_
_entity.id
_entity.type
_entity.pdbx_description
1 polymer ?
#
loop_
_entity_poly.entity_id
_entity_poly.type
_entity_poly.pdbx_seq_one_letter_code
_entity_poly.pdbx_strand_id
1 'polypeptide(L)'
;MRLLSTLRALALGLGLAGGVLTAPPAFAAELAHADFGAAPASAEARNFADWVMASGDNHGMPFIVIDKVRAELFVFHPDGRLRGASPALLGLARGDRSVPGIGDRKLASIRPEERTTPAGRFVAALGADLGTRDVLWVDYADAISLHRVITTKPSERRLERLASPTPADNRISYGCINVPADFFDAVVQPAFTGTDGIVYILPEVRPLGGVFTAYRPAGSDSTR
;
A
#
# COMPACT_ATOMS: atom_id res chain seq x y z
N MET A 1 -41.29 12.02 -92.20
CA MET A 1 -41.68 12.32 -90.84
C MET A 1 -40.44 12.06 -89.97
N ARG A 2 -39.77 13.10 -89.54
CA ARG A 2 -38.50 13.09 -88.79
C ARG A 2 -38.76 13.61 -87.39
N LEU A 3 -38.52 12.76 -86.36
CA LEU A 3 -38.50 13.16 -84.97
C LEU A 3 -37.09 13.52 -84.53
N LEU A 4 -36.94 14.77 -84.10
CA LEU A 4 -35.68 15.22 -83.47
C LEU A 4 -35.76 14.94 -81.94
N SER A 5 -34.78 14.18 -81.44
CA SER A 5 -34.59 13.96 -80.03
C SER A 5 -33.48 14.90 -79.50
N THR A 6 -33.82 15.77 -78.56
CA THR A 6 -32.90 16.67 -77.86
C THR A 6 -32.31 15.98 -76.66
N LEU A 7 -31.00 15.84 -76.65
CA LEU A 7 -30.22 15.40 -75.46
C LEU A 7 -30.09 16.61 -74.55
N ARG A 8 -30.50 16.41 -73.28
CA ARG A 8 -30.15 17.30 -72.14
C ARG A 8 -29.00 16.69 -71.38
N ALA A 9 -27.88 17.40 -71.35
CA ALA A 9 -26.74 17.04 -70.51
C ALA A 9 -27.04 17.45 -69.03
N LEU A 10 -26.93 16.49 -68.11
CA LEU A 10 -27.03 16.69 -66.68
C LEU A 10 -25.62 16.79 -66.09
N ALA A 11 -25.22 17.98 -65.65
CA ALA A 11 -23.96 18.20 -64.95
C ALA A 11 -24.11 17.80 -63.50
N LEU A 12 -23.40 16.72 -63.10
CA LEU A 12 -23.31 16.29 -61.72
C LEU A 12 -22.19 17.07 -61.01
N GLY A 13 -22.55 17.97 -60.09
CA GLY A 13 -21.61 18.69 -59.25
C GLY A 13 -21.20 17.79 -58.06
N LEU A 14 -19.94 17.38 -57.99
CA LEU A 14 -19.37 16.66 -56.89
C LEU A 14 -18.95 17.63 -55.78
N GLY A 15 -19.82 17.80 -54.76
CA GLY A 15 -19.50 18.57 -53.56
C GLY A 15 -18.62 17.75 -52.63
N LEU A 16 -17.33 18.12 -52.47
CA LEU A 16 -16.46 17.59 -51.40
C LEU A 16 -16.91 18.22 -50.09
N ALA A 17 -17.63 17.45 -49.25
CA ALA A 17 -17.85 17.78 -47.85
C ALA A 17 -16.60 17.38 -47.06
N GLY A 18 -15.73 18.35 -46.78
CA GLY A 18 -14.58 18.17 -45.85
C GLY A 18 -15.10 17.98 -44.43
N GLY A 19 -15.20 16.72 -43.98
CA GLY A 19 -15.48 16.40 -42.58
C GLY A 19 -14.27 16.76 -41.71
N VAL A 20 -14.39 17.80 -40.89
CA VAL A 20 -13.42 18.08 -39.83
C VAL A 20 -13.58 16.99 -38.78
N LEU A 21 -12.68 16.02 -38.76
CA LEU A 21 -12.53 15.04 -37.67
C LEU A 21 -12.03 15.81 -36.44
N THR A 22 -12.92 16.26 -35.58
CA THR A 22 -12.58 16.72 -34.24
C THR A 22 -12.20 15.48 -33.43
N ALA A 23 -10.89 15.29 -33.16
CA ALA A 23 -10.46 14.33 -32.20
C ALA A 23 -11.12 14.62 -30.83
N PRO A 24 -11.64 13.61 -30.12
CA PRO A 24 -12.18 13.84 -28.80
C PRO A 24 -11.04 14.37 -27.89
N PRO A 25 -11.35 15.31 -26.96
CA PRO A 25 -10.35 15.75 -26.00
C PRO A 25 -9.82 14.52 -25.25
N ALA A 26 -8.52 14.32 -25.30
CA ALA A 26 -7.85 13.34 -24.45
C ALA A 26 -8.07 13.83 -23.01
N PHE A 27 -9.02 13.23 -22.29
CA PHE A 27 -9.06 13.33 -20.85
C PHE A 27 -7.72 12.78 -20.36
N ALA A 28 -6.83 13.66 -19.93
CA ALA A 28 -5.68 13.25 -19.13
C ALA A 28 -6.29 12.50 -17.95
N ALA A 29 -6.06 11.17 -17.89
CA ALA A 29 -6.48 10.40 -16.74
C ALA A 29 -5.78 11.05 -15.52
N GLU A 30 -6.56 11.68 -14.66
CA GLU A 30 -6.06 12.22 -13.40
C GLU A 30 -5.43 11.05 -12.68
N LEU A 31 -4.12 11.15 -12.39
CA LEU A 31 -3.41 10.09 -11.72
C LEU A 31 -4.14 9.80 -10.41
N ALA A 32 -4.52 8.55 -10.21
CA ALA A 32 -5.19 8.15 -8.99
C ALA A 32 -4.26 8.42 -7.80
N HIS A 33 -4.72 9.22 -6.86
CA HIS A 33 -4.01 9.56 -5.63
C HIS A 33 -4.64 8.81 -4.45
N ALA A 34 -3.83 8.52 -3.43
CA ALA A 34 -4.33 8.00 -2.17
C ALA A 34 -4.87 9.16 -1.32
N ASP A 35 -6.08 8.97 -0.81
CA ASP A 35 -6.73 9.96 0.07
C ASP A 35 -6.50 9.58 1.54
N PHE A 36 -5.65 10.31 2.21
CA PHE A 36 -5.37 10.16 3.64
C PHE A 36 -6.38 10.90 4.55
N GLY A 37 -7.33 11.63 3.98
CA GLY A 37 -8.21 12.48 4.76
C GLY A 37 -7.42 13.45 5.65
N ALA A 38 -7.78 13.52 6.93
CA ALA A 38 -7.10 14.34 7.93
C ALA A 38 -5.94 13.62 8.65
N ALA A 39 -5.62 12.37 8.29
CA ALA A 39 -4.56 11.62 8.97
C ALA A 39 -3.19 12.26 8.73
N PRO A 40 -2.41 12.52 9.79
CA PRO A 40 -1.05 13.00 9.66
C PRO A 40 -0.17 11.88 9.10
N ALA A 41 0.34 12.04 7.88
CA ALA A 41 1.25 11.09 7.26
C ALA A 41 2.52 11.80 6.79
N SER A 42 3.65 11.10 6.80
CA SER A 42 4.88 11.61 6.24
C SER A 42 4.76 11.85 4.73
N ALA A 43 5.57 12.73 4.18
CA ALA A 43 5.63 12.92 2.74
C ALA A 43 6.01 11.62 2.01
N GLU A 44 6.88 10.81 2.62
CA GLU A 44 7.29 9.52 2.06
C GLU A 44 6.12 8.54 1.97
N ALA A 45 5.32 8.40 3.05
CA ALA A 45 4.14 7.54 3.05
C ALA A 45 3.09 8.01 2.02
N ARG A 46 2.87 9.34 1.89
CA ARG A 46 1.94 9.91 0.90
C ARG A 46 2.41 9.63 -0.52
N ASN A 47 3.63 9.99 -0.85
CA ASN A 47 4.19 9.78 -2.19
C ASN A 47 4.21 8.30 -2.57
N PHE A 48 4.47 7.43 -1.59
CA PHE A 48 4.46 5.99 -1.84
C PHE A 48 3.05 5.46 -2.10
N ALA A 49 2.07 5.86 -1.31
CA ALA A 49 0.68 5.46 -1.51
C ALA A 49 0.12 6.01 -2.84
N ASP A 50 0.47 7.24 -3.22
CA ASP A 50 0.14 7.81 -4.53
C ASP A 50 0.74 6.97 -5.68
N TRP A 51 1.99 6.54 -5.53
CA TRP A 51 2.60 5.63 -6.49
C TRP A 51 1.85 4.29 -6.57
N VAL A 52 1.45 3.70 -5.44
CA VAL A 52 0.64 2.47 -5.42
C VAL A 52 -0.62 2.63 -6.24
N MET A 53 -1.33 3.75 -6.07
CA MET A 53 -2.55 4.03 -6.80
C MET A 53 -2.30 4.29 -8.29
N ALA A 54 -1.31 5.13 -8.61
CA ALA A 54 -0.98 5.48 -9.98
C ALA A 54 -0.47 4.27 -10.79
N SER A 55 0.27 3.36 -10.16
CA SER A 55 0.80 2.16 -10.81
C SER A 55 -0.17 0.97 -10.80
N GLY A 56 -1.20 1.00 -9.94
CA GLY A 56 -2.09 -0.14 -9.71
C GLY A 56 -1.39 -1.34 -9.04
N ASP A 57 -0.27 -1.12 -8.34
CA ASP A 57 0.52 -2.19 -7.72
C ASP A 57 -0.26 -2.95 -6.62
N ASN A 58 -1.31 -2.34 -6.06
CA ASN A 58 -2.24 -3.04 -5.16
C ASN A 58 -3.15 -4.05 -5.87
N HIS A 59 -3.16 -4.09 -7.22
CA HIS A 59 -4.00 -5.00 -8.03
C HIS A 59 -5.50 -4.94 -7.68
N GLY A 60 -6.02 -3.76 -7.29
CA GLY A 60 -7.41 -3.60 -6.87
C GLY A 60 -7.75 -4.26 -5.55
N MET A 61 -6.76 -4.62 -4.74
CA MET A 61 -6.92 -5.16 -3.39
C MET A 61 -6.81 -4.07 -2.33
N PRO A 62 -7.39 -4.27 -1.12
CA PRO A 62 -7.09 -3.39 0.01
C PRO A 62 -5.60 -3.44 0.32
N PHE A 63 -5.07 -2.35 0.83
CA PHE A 63 -3.65 -2.32 1.14
C PHE A 63 -3.33 -1.54 2.42
N ILE A 64 -2.16 -1.82 2.96
CA ILE A 64 -1.60 -1.15 4.13
C ILE A 64 -0.25 -0.54 3.75
N VAL A 65 0.00 0.69 4.16
CA VAL A 65 1.33 1.31 4.15
C VAL A 65 1.80 1.47 5.59
N ILE A 66 2.97 0.93 5.91
CA ILE A 66 3.60 1.02 7.24
C ILE A 66 4.85 1.89 7.13
N ASP A 67 4.79 3.06 7.76
CA ASP A 67 5.92 3.97 7.93
C ASP A 67 6.70 3.59 9.19
N LYS A 68 7.82 2.87 9.02
CA LYS A 68 8.63 2.44 10.16
C LYS A 68 9.34 3.58 10.87
N VAL A 69 9.65 4.66 10.16
CA VAL A 69 10.34 5.83 10.74
C VAL A 69 9.44 6.53 11.75
N ARG A 70 8.14 6.62 11.44
CA ARG A 70 7.15 7.25 12.30
C ARG A 70 6.41 6.25 13.19
N ALA A 71 6.60 4.96 12.98
CA ALA A 71 5.87 3.88 13.64
C ALA A 71 4.35 4.01 13.49
N GLU A 72 3.90 4.35 12.27
CA GLU A 72 2.51 4.56 11.90
C GLU A 72 2.12 3.61 10.77
N LEU A 73 0.86 3.22 10.71
CA LEU A 73 0.31 2.48 9.60
C LEU A 73 -1.01 3.08 9.12
N PHE A 74 -1.27 2.90 7.83
CA PHE A 74 -2.43 3.41 7.12
C PHE A 74 -3.08 2.28 6.35
N VAL A 75 -4.36 2.01 6.61
CA VAL A 75 -5.15 0.99 5.91
C VAL A 75 -6.02 1.68 4.88
N PHE A 76 -5.99 1.20 3.65
CA PHE A 76 -6.72 1.77 2.52
C PHE A 76 -7.72 0.79 1.93
N HIS A 77 -8.81 1.32 1.41
CA HIS A 77 -9.68 0.64 0.48
C HIS A 77 -8.94 0.37 -0.86
N PRO A 78 -9.44 -0.54 -1.71
CA PRO A 78 -8.85 -0.79 -3.03
C PRO A 78 -8.71 0.45 -3.90
N ASP A 79 -9.57 1.44 -3.72
CA ASP A 79 -9.63 2.70 -4.47
C ASP A 79 -8.74 3.81 -3.90
N GLY A 80 -7.92 3.52 -2.88
CA GLY A 80 -6.97 4.46 -2.27
C GLY A 80 -7.56 5.37 -1.21
N ARG A 81 -8.84 5.26 -0.86
CA ARG A 81 -9.42 6.00 0.26
C ARG A 81 -8.95 5.39 1.59
N LEU A 82 -8.51 6.24 2.51
CA LEU A 82 -8.11 5.80 3.84
C LEU A 82 -9.30 5.18 4.58
N ARG A 83 -9.11 3.98 5.10
CA ARG A 83 -10.03 3.32 6.02
C ARG A 83 -9.72 3.65 7.48
N GLY A 84 -8.44 3.79 7.81
CA GLY A 84 -8.01 4.17 9.15
C GLY A 84 -6.50 4.23 9.26
N ALA A 85 -6.03 4.96 10.28
CA ALA A 85 -4.62 5.12 10.62
C ALA A 85 -4.41 4.83 12.11
N SER A 86 -3.23 4.30 12.46
CA SER A 86 -2.91 3.93 13.84
C SER A 86 -1.40 3.95 14.07
N PRO A 87 -0.94 4.28 15.29
CA PRO A 87 0.41 3.92 15.69
C PRO A 87 0.57 2.41 15.72
N ALA A 88 1.81 1.95 15.56
CA ALA A 88 2.16 0.53 15.59
C ALA A 88 3.39 0.27 16.43
N LEU A 89 3.42 -0.86 17.17
CA LEU A 89 4.67 -1.38 17.72
C LEU A 89 5.36 -2.22 16.66
N LEU A 90 6.65 -2.03 16.53
CA LEU A 90 7.50 -2.64 15.53
C LEU A 90 8.66 -3.42 16.18
N GLY A 91 9.42 -4.10 15.37
CA GLY A 91 10.63 -4.80 15.81
C GLY A 91 11.57 -3.92 16.63
N LEU A 92 12.15 -4.49 17.67
CA LEU A 92 13.04 -3.79 18.60
C LEU A 92 14.24 -3.15 17.89
N ALA A 93 14.82 -3.88 16.93
CA ALA A 93 15.97 -3.41 16.16
C ALA A 93 15.51 -2.63 14.91
N ARG A 94 16.23 -1.58 14.58
CA ARG A 94 16.12 -0.92 13.28
C ARG A 94 16.76 -1.78 12.20
N GLY A 95 16.15 -1.82 11.04
CA GLY A 95 16.65 -2.59 9.91
C GLY A 95 15.54 -2.87 8.90
N ASP A 96 15.94 -3.30 7.70
CA ASP A 96 15.03 -3.53 6.57
C ASP A 96 15.04 -4.97 6.08
N ARG A 97 15.73 -5.87 6.79
CA ARG A 97 15.80 -7.29 6.44
C ARG A 97 15.66 -8.16 7.67
N SER A 98 14.96 -9.26 7.51
CA SER A 98 15.01 -10.36 8.48
C SER A 98 16.31 -11.15 8.34
N VAL A 99 16.69 -11.79 9.42
CA VAL A 99 17.78 -12.78 9.39
C VAL A 99 17.25 -14.06 8.74
N PRO A 100 17.97 -14.67 7.78
CA PRO A 100 17.52 -15.89 7.13
C PRO A 100 17.16 -17.00 8.12
N GLY A 101 15.99 -17.63 7.91
CA GLY A 101 15.47 -18.70 8.76
C GLY A 101 14.98 -18.28 10.14
N ILE A 102 14.73 -16.97 10.34
CA ILE A 102 14.28 -16.45 11.64
C ILE A 102 12.91 -17.01 12.05
N GLY A 103 12.04 -17.26 11.06
CA GLY A 103 10.69 -17.77 11.30
C GLY A 103 10.65 -19.17 11.94
N ASP A 104 11.68 -19.98 11.73
CA ASP A 104 11.78 -21.32 12.29
C ASP A 104 12.40 -21.33 13.69
N ARG A 105 12.86 -20.18 14.18
CA ARG A 105 13.58 -20.07 15.44
C ARG A 105 12.64 -19.85 16.62
N LYS A 106 13.01 -20.45 17.76
CA LYS A 106 12.32 -20.15 19.03
C LYS A 106 12.54 -18.68 19.39
N LEU A 107 11.49 -17.99 19.80
CA LEU A 107 11.56 -16.56 20.17
C LEU A 107 12.69 -16.26 21.17
N ALA A 108 12.90 -17.14 22.15
CA ALA A 108 13.97 -16.98 23.16
C ALA A 108 15.38 -17.00 22.57
N SER A 109 15.58 -17.56 21.36
CA SER A 109 16.88 -17.60 20.69
C SER A 109 17.11 -16.43 19.73
N ILE A 110 16.10 -15.56 19.52
CA ILE A 110 16.21 -14.39 18.65
C ILE A 110 16.81 -13.24 19.46
N ARG A 111 18.01 -12.85 19.09
CA ARG A 111 18.77 -11.80 19.77
C ARG A 111 18.11 -10.42 19.54
N PRO A 112 18.29 -9.45 20.44
CA PRO A 112 17.69 -8.11 20.31
C PRO A 112 17.95 -7.46 18.96
N GLU A 113 19.16 -7.54 18.43
CA GLU A 113 19.59 -6.93 17.16
C GLU A 113 19.01 -7.63 15.91
N GLU A 114 18.44 -8.82 16.07
CA GLU A 114 17.79 -9.58 14.99
C GLU A 114 16.28 -9.28 14.89
N ARG A 115 15.71 -8.59 15.87
CA ARG A 115 14.26 -8.33 15.98
C ARG A 115 13.83 -7.17 15.12
N THR A 116 13.92 -7.32 13.82
CA THR A 116 13.55 -6.28 12.83
C THR A 116 12.18 -6.56 12.21
N THR A 117 11.44 -5.50 11.90
CA THR A 117 10.30 -5.56 10.98
C THR A 117 10.85 -5.36 9.57
N PRO A 118 10.85 -6.37 8.68
CA PRO A 118 11.45 -6.27 7.36
C PRO A 118 10.69 -5.29 6.49
N ALA A 119 11.38 -4.58 5.60
CA ALA A 119 10.77 -3.73 4.58
C ALA A 119 10.50 -4.53 3.31
N GLY A 120 9.37 -4.24 2.64
CA GLY A 120 9.01 -4.95 1.42
C GLY A 120 7.53 -4.81 1.06
N ARG A 121 7.17 -5.50 -0.01
CA ARG A 121 5.80 -5.71 -0.49
C ARG A 121 5.40 -7.16 -0.20
N PHE A 122 4.32 -7.34 0.52
CA PHE A 122 3.85 -8.64 0.97
C PHE A 122 2.39 -8.83 0.57
N VAL A 123 2.03 -10.02 0.06
CA VAL A 123 0.63 -10.43 -0.04
C VAL A 123 0.22 -10.96 1.32
N ALA A 124 -0.80 -10.37 1.91
CA ALA A 124 -1.21 -10.65 3.27
C ALA A 124 -2.64 -11.19 3.31
N ALA A 125 -2.87 -12.14 4.19
CA ALA A 125 -4.16 -12.78 4.41
C ALA A 125 -4.46 -12.97 5.90
N LEU A 126 -5.74 -12.91 6.26
CA LEU A 126 -6.18 -13.29 7.61
C LEU A 126 -6.00 -14.80 7.81
N GLY A 127 -5.52 -15.17 8.97
CA GLY A 127 -5.37 -16.57 9.35
C GLY A 127 -5.23 -16.73 10.85
N ALA A 128 -5.44 -17.94 11.34
CA ALA A 128 -5.27 -18.24 12.76
C ALA A 128 -3.78 -18.22 13.13
N ASP A 129 -3.48 -17.64 14.29
CA ASP A 129 -2.21 -17.83 14.98
C ASP A 129 -2.20 -19.18 15.74
N LEU A 130 -1.08 -19.52 16.38
CA LEU A 130 -0.93 -20.69 17.28
C LEU A 130 -1.98 -20.72 18.42
N GLY A 131 -2.68 -19.58 18.65
CA GLY A 131 -3.88 -19.47 19.46
C GLY A 131 -5.14 -19.56 18.60
N THR A 132 -6.25 -19.06 19.13
CA THR A 132 -7.57 -19.07 18.50
C THR A 132 -7.94 -17.72 17.85
N ARG A 133 -7.03 -16.74 17.82
CA ARG A 133 -7.31 -15.40 17.30
C ARG A 133 -6.72 -15.22 15.93
N ASP A 134 -7.50 -14.60 15.04
CA ASP A 134 -7.03 -14.21 13.74
C ASP A 134 -5.95 -13.12 13.83
N VAL A 135 -4.94 -13.28 13.00
CA VAL A 135 -3.91 -12.29 12.70
C VAL A 135 -3.87 -12.03 11.20
N LEU A 136 -3.33 -10.91 10.78
CA LEU A 136 -3.01 -10.70 9.38
C LEU A 136 -1.58 -11.18 9.14
N TRP A 137 -1.42 -12.33 8.49
CA TRP A 137 -0.13 -12.85 8.09
C TRP A 137 0.46 -11.99 6.97
N VAL A 138 1.67 -11.50 7.20
CA VAL A 138 2.41 -10.64 6.27
C VAL A 138 3.51 -11.41 5.58
N ASP A 139 4.31 -12.17 6.35
CA ASP A 139 5.36 -13.04 5.81
C ASP A 139 5.42 -14.33 6.64
N TYR A 140 4.99 -15.44 6.04
CA TYR A 140 5.02 -16.75 6.71
C TYR A 140 6.42 -17.29 6.89
N ALA A 141 7.34 -17.02 5.95
CA ALA A 141 8.71 -17.53 6.00
C ALA A 141 9.49 -16.91 7.17
N ASP A 142 9.27 -15.64 7.42
CA ASP A 142 9.91 -14.91 8.51
C ASP A 142 9.04 -14.84 9.79
N ALA A 143 7.87 -15.49 9.78
CA ALA A 143 6.87 -15.48 10.86
C ALA A 143 6.46 -14.06 11.29
N ILE A 144 6.24 -13.17 10.31
CA ILE A 144 5.79 -11.78 10.53
C ILE A 144 4.29 -11.70 10.35
N SER A 145 3.60 -11.19 11.37
CA SER A 145 2.18 -10.91 11.32
C SER A 145 1.87 -9.51 11.86
N LEU A 146 0.71 -8.97 11.45
CA LEU A 146 0.10 -7.80 12.04
C LEU A 146 -1.06 -8.30 12.93
N HIS A 147 -1.04 -7.90 14.20
CA HIS A 147 -2.00 -8.40 15.18
C HIS A 147 -2.30 -7.39 16.29
N ARG A 148 -3.30 -7.69 17.09
CA ARG A 148 -3.66 -6.93 18.29
C ARG A 148 -2.48 -6.88 19.26
N VAL A 149 -2.28 -5.75 19.91
CA VAL A 149 -1.24 -5.63 20.95
C VAL A 149 -1.45 -6.66 22.05
N ILE A 150 -0.35 -7.34 22.40
CA ILE A 150 -0.33 -8.34 23.48
C ILE A 150 0.18 -7.67 24.76
N THR A 151 -0.61 -7.69 25.83
CA THR A 151 -0.34 -6.99 27.10
C THR A 151 -0.03 -7.94 28.26
N THR A 152 0.25 -9.21 27.98
CA THR A 152 0.52 -10.25 29.00
C THR A 152 1.79 -10.02 29.83
N LYS A 153 2.66 -9.10 29.39
CA LYS A 153 3.87 -8.68 30.10
C LYS A 153 3.77 -7.20 30.48
N PRO A 154 3.24 -6.83 31.64
CA PRO A 154 3.04 -5.43 32.03
C PRO A 154 4.32 -4.59 32.02
N SER A 155 5.48 -5.19 32.31
CA SER A 155 6.79 -4.52 32.28
C SER A 155 7.18 -3.98 30.90
N GLU A 156 6.61 -4.50 29.81
CA GLU A 156 6.84 -4.01 28.45
C GLU A 156 6.07 -2.71 28.14
N ARG A 157 5.07 -2.36 28.93
CA ARG A 157 4.28 -1.11 28.85
C ARG A 157 3.77 -0.83 27.43
N ARG A 158 3.29 -1.86 26.73
CA ARG A 158 2.98 -1.79 25.29
C ARG A 158 1.89 -0.78 24.95
N LEU A 159 0.86 -0.62 25.77
CA LEU A 159 -0.19 0.40 25.54
C LEU A 159 0.35 1.82 25.68
N GLU A 160 1.22 2.06 26.66
CA GLU A 160 1.86 3.36 26.84
C GLU A 160 2.79 3.69 25.67
N ARG A 161 3.50 2.68 25.16
CA ARG A 161 4.33 2.81 23.96
C ARG A 161 3.52 3.16 22.72
N LEU A 162 2.36 2.53 22.52
CA LEU A 162 1.46 2.88 21.42
C LEU A 162 0.92 4.31 21.52
N ALA A 163 0.72 4.81 22.73
CA ALA A 163 0.25 6.18 22.99
C ALA A 163 1.38 7.23 22.96
N SER A 164 2.64 6.80 22.89
CA SER A 164 3.78 7.72 22.88
C SER A 164 3.86 8.48 21.56
N PRO A 165 4.11 9.80 21.59
CA PRO A 165 4.38 10.58 20.39
C PRO A 165 5.80 10.35 19.83
N THR A 166 6.62 9.56 20.53
CA THR A 166 8.01 9.28 20.17
C THR A 166 8.13 7.92 19.46
N PRO A 167 8.41 7.87 18.14
CA PRO A 167 8.48 6.60 17.39
C PRO A 167 9.50 5.59 17.93
N ALA A 168 10.53 6.06 18.65
CA ALA A 168 11.52 5.18 19.26
C ALA A 168 10.91 4.31 20.39
N ASP A 169 9.89 4.81 21.08
CA ASP A 169 9.19 4.07 22.12
C ASP A 169 8.38 2.89 21.55
N ASN A 170 8.02 2.94 20.28
CA ASN A 170 7.27 1.90 19.59
C ASN A 170 8.11 0.66 19.21
N ARG A 171 9.39 0.62 19.59
CA ARG A 171 10.29 -0.50 19.28
C ARG A 171 10.32 -1.50 20.42
N ILE A 172 9.69 -2.69 20.25
CA ILE A 172 9.58 -3.69 21.30
C ILE A 172 9.36 -5.13 20.80
N SER A 173 8.78 -5.32 19.61
CA SER A 173 8.41 -6.65 19.13
C SER A 173 9.61 -7.46 18.62
N TYR A 174 9.36 -8.72 18.28
CA TYR A 174 10.33 -9.61 17.63
C TYR A 174 10.36 -9.43 16.10
N GLY A 175 9.56 -8.51 15.55
CA GLY A 175 9.40 -8.23 14.12
C GLY A 175 7.94 -8.01 13.74
N CYS A 176 7.01 -8.70 14.40
CA CYS A 176 5.57 -8.51 14.19
C CYS A 176 5.12 -7.07 14.45
N ILE A 177 4.09 -6.67 13.73
CA ILE A 177 3.45 -5.36 13.81
C ILE A 177 2.29 -5.46 14.80
N ASN A 178 2.29 -4.66 15.88
CA ASN A 178 1.18 -4.67 16.83
C ASN A 178 0.44 -3.35 16.78
N VAL A 179 -0.88 -3.41 16.73
CA VAL A 179 -1.79 -2.25 16.74
C VAL A 179 -2.75 -2.32 17.92
N PRO A 180 -3.42 -1.22 18.30
CA PRO A 180 -4.51 -1.27 19.26
C PRO A 180 -5.55 -2.33 18.87
N ALA A 181 -6.10 -3.04 19.86
CA ALA A 181 -7.04 -4.13 19.59
C ALA A 181 -8.28 -3.64 18.86
N ASP A 182 -8.84 -2.52 19.30
CA ASP A 182 -10.03 -1.91 18.66
C ASP A 182 -9.76 -1.53 17.20
N PHE A 183 -8.55 -1.06 16.90
CA PHE A 183 -8.17 -0.74 15.52
C PHE A 183 -8.06 -1.99 14.66
N PHE A 184 -7.48 -3.06 15.19
CA PHE A 184 -7.44 -4.33 14.46
C PHE A 184 -8.85 -4.82 14.15
N ASP A 185 -9.73 -4.83 15.15
CA ASP A 185 -11.10 -5.35 15.04
C ASP A 185 -11.99 -4.51 14.11
N ALA A 186 -11.87 -3.18 14.21
CA ALA A 186 -12.74 -2.27 13.46
C ALA A 186 -12.22 -1.94 12.05
N VAL A 187 -10.90 -2.02 11.81
CA VAL A 187 -10.28 -1.54 10.57
C VAL A 187 -9.55 -2.65 9.83
N VAL A 188 -8.58 -3.33 10.47
CA VAL A 188 -7.72 -4.30 9.77
C VAL A 188 -8.51 -5.55 9.41
N GLN A 189 -9.14 -6.20 10.38
CA GLN A 189 -9.86 -7.45 10.17
C GLN A 189 -10.96 -7.31 9.10
N PRO A 190 -11.86 -6.30 9.14
CA PRO A 190 -12.87 -6.15 8.10
C PRO A 190 -12.30 -5.75 6.72
N ALA A 191 -11.11 -5.15 6.66
CA ALA A 191 -10.48 -4.82 5.37
C ALA A 191 -10.00 -6.07 4.61
N PHE A 192 -9.60 -7.11 5.33
CA PHE A 192 -9.03 -8.34 4.78
C PHE A 192 -9.97 -9.55 4.91
N THR A 193 -11.19 -9.36 5.39
CA THR A 193 -12.16 -10.46 5.48
C THR A 193 -12.63 -10.86 4.09
N GLY A 194 -12.38 -12.14 3.74
CA GLY A 194 -12.80 -12.71 2.46
C GLY A 194 -11.94 -12.30 1.26
N THR A 195 -10.82 -11.63 1.48
CA THR A 195 -9.87 -11.24 0.43
C THR A 195 -8.45 -11.21 0.96
N ASP A 196 -7.50 -11.42 0.08
CA ASP A 196 -6.11 -11.03 0.32
C ASP A 196 -5.95 -9.51 0.14
N GLY A 197 -4.82 -8.98 0.56
CA GLY A 197 -4.44 -7.60 0.33
C GLY A 197 -2.93 -7.41 0.32
N ILE A 198 -2.48 -6.19 0.14
CA ILE A 198 -1.05 -5.90 0.07
C ILE A 198 -0.61 -5.11 1.31
N VAL A 199 0.49 -5.53 1.92
CA VAL A 199 1.16 -4.79 2.98
C VAL A 199 2.50 -4.29 2.46
N TYR A 200 2.64 -2.98 2.44
CA TYR A 200 3.88 -2.28 2.09
C TYR A 200 4.53 -1.80 3.39
N ILE A 201 5.71 -2.30 3.68
CA ILE A 201 6.51 -1.86 4.83
C ILE A 201 7.65 -1.01 4.30
N LEU A 202 7.58 0.30 4.55
CA LEU A 202 8.58 1.24 4.07
C LEU A 202 9.92 1.02 4.79
N PRO A 203 11.05 1.18 4.09
CA PRO A 203 12.36 1.05 4.70
C PRO A 203 12.67 2.21 5.66
N GLU A 204 13.58 1.96 6.60
CA GLU A 204 14.05 2.99 7.53
C GLU A 204 15.56 3.21 7.46
N VAL A 205 16.30 2.31 6.78
CA VAL A 205 17.75 2.37 6.62
C VAL A 205 18.14 2.43 5.15
N ARG A 206 17.42 1.70 4.29
CA ARG A 206 17.66 1.67 2.84
C ARG A 206 16.81 2.73 2.14
N PRO A 207 17.23 3.23 0.97
CA PRO A 207 16.36 4.07 0.15
C PRO A 207 15.16 3.27 -0.40
N LEU A 208 14.01 3.93 -0.60
CA LEU A 208 12.78 3.32 -1.14
C LEU A 208 13.04 2.51 -2.42
N GLY A 209 13.73 3.08 -3.41
CA GLY A 209 14.06 2.40 -4.66
C GLY A 209 14.97 1.19 -4.50
N GLY A 210 15.68 1.08 -3.37
CA GLY A 210 16.50 -0.09 -3.03
C GLY A 210 15.70 -1.28 -2.47
N VAL A 211 14.43 -1.05 -2.12
CA VAL A 211 13.48 -2.06 -1.65
C VAL A 211 12.38 -2.28 -2.70
N PHE A 212 11.79 -1.20 -3.19
CA PHE A 212 10.74 -1.21 -4.20
C PHE A 212 11.32 -0.80 -5.55
N THR A 213 11.84 -1.77 -6.29
CA THR A 213 12.57 -1.50 -7.54
C THR A 213 11.71 -0.88 -8.64
N ALA A 214 10.40 -1.09 -8.61
CA ALA A 214 9.43 -0.46 -9.51
C ALA A 214 9.02 0.96 -9.08
N TYR A 215 9.32 1.36 -7.84
CA TYR A 215 8.94 2.68 -7.33
C TYR A 215 9.63 3.79 -8.12
N ARG A 216 8.82 4.75 -8.57
CA ARG A 216 9.27 5.99 -9.21
C ARG A 216 8.60 7.15 -8.49
N PRO A 217 9.34 8.05 -7.86
CA PRO A 217 8.74 9.23 -7.24
C PRO A 217 8.07 10.10 -8.31
N ALA A 218 6.96 10.73 -7.96
CA ALA A 218 6.29 11.66 -8.84
C ALA A 218 7.27 12.77 -9.27
N GLY A 219 7.36 13.05 -10.58
CA GLY A 219 8.26 14.07 -11.12
C GLY A 219 9.65 13.58 -11.54
N SER A 220 9.96 12.29 -11.48
CA SER A 220 11.25 11.75 -11.92
C SER A 220 11.39 11.56 -13.44
N ASP A 221 10.34 11.84 -14.23
CA ASP A 221 10.28 11.59 -15.69
C ASP A 221 10.63 12.81 -16.55
N SER A 222 11.45 13.73 -16.06
CA SER A 222 11.89 14.87 -16.89
C SER A 222 13.40 15.06 -16.85
N THR A 223 14.12 14.15 -17.52
CA THR A 223 15.39 14.50 -18.21
C THR A 223 15.92 13.28 -18.98
N ARG A 224 15.52 13.16 -20.24
CA ARG A 224 16.32 12.58 -21.32
C ARG A 224 16.00 13.29 -22.62
#